data_bd08e6bf05d317905aef91d6d7289780
#
_entry.id   bd08e6bf05d317905aef91d6d7289780
#
_cell.length_a   1.000
_cell.length_b   1.000
_cell.length_c   1.000
_cell.angle_alpha   90.00
_cell.angle_beta   90.00
_cell.angle_gamma   90.00
#
_symmetry.space_group_name_H-M   'P 1'
#
loop_
_entity.id
_entity.type
_entity.pdbx_description
1 polymer ?
#
loop_
_entity_poly.entity_id
_entity_poly.type
_entity_poly.pdbx_seq_one_letter_code
_entity_poly.pdbx_strand_id
1 'polypeptide(L)'
;MAKRFLNGTQILNVFEIYFIKYKLKPMANTKKASSATNKSTTSATSKSTSTKGANSAKGNMLEEFFVDQLKDIYWAEKNLLKALPKMQKASTTSELQAAFEEHRNVTEEQVSRLEQAFEMMGKKAQAKKCDAMEGLIKEAESVIEETEKGSMTRDVALIVAAQKAEHYEIASYGGLVQLAKTMGKNDVAELLQLTLDEEKETDVLLTEIAENNINWEAEQEAE
;
A
#
# COMPACT_ATOMS: atom_id res chain seq x y z
N MET A 1 5.76 -37.85 43.13
CA MET A 1 4.93 -36.62 43.30
C MET A 1 4.80 -35.92 41.96
N ALA A 2 3.63 -36.00 41.37
CA ALA A 2 3.34 -35.43 40.09
C ALA A 2 2.97 -33.94 40.23
N LYS A 3 3.65 -33.05 39.53
CA LYS A 3 3.15 -31.69 39.30
C LYS A 3 2.60 -31.62 37.89
N ARG A 4 1.28 -31.59 37.80
CA ARG A 4 0.52 -31.17 36.64
C ARG A 4 0.82 -29.69 36.39
N PHE A 5 1.29 -29.36 35.20
CA PHE A 5 1.16 -28.03 34.65
C PHE A 5 0.00 -28.05 33.64
N LEU A 6 -1.14 -27.56 34.10
CA LEU A 6 -2.20 -27.05 33.24
C LEU A 6 -1.80 -25.60 32.95
N ASN A 7 -1.69 -25.24 31.68
CA ASN A 7 -2.25 -24.01 31.15
C ASN A 7 -1.99 -23.99 29.63
N GLY A 8 -2.98 -24.52 28.89
CA GLY A 8 -3.10 -24.28 27.46
C GLY A 8 -3.62 -22.86 27.23
N THR A 9 -2.77 -21.88 27.34
CA THR A 9 -3.02 -20.60 26.67
C THR A 9 -2.63 -20.82 25.21
N GLN A 10 -3.64 -20.99 24.35
CA GLN A 10 -3.39 -20.88 22.91
C GLN A 10 -2.77 -19.51 22.68
N ILE A 11 -1.50 -19.48 22.36
CA ILE A 11 -0.86 -18.29 21.78
C ILE A 11 -1.50 -18.16 20.41
N LEU A 12 -2.52 -17.29 20.32
CA LEU A 12 -3.05 -16.87 19.02
C LEU A 12 -1.86 -16.34 18.25
N ASN A 13 -1.58 -16.93 17.10
CA ASN A 13 -0.54 -16.50 16.19
C ASN A 13 -0.76 -14.99 15.91
N VAL A 14 0.32 -14.22 15.81
CA VAL A 14 0.28 -12.78 15.47
C VAL A 14 -0.66 -12.53 14.29
N PHE A 15 -0.68 -13.45 13.33
CA PHE A 15 -1.60 -13.50 12.19
C PHE A 15 -3.08 -13.56 12.57
N GLU A 16 -3.46 -14.38 13.55
CA GLU A 16 -4.87 -14.48 13.98
C GLU A 16 -5.31 -13.22 14.72
N ILE A 17 -4.42 -12.63 15.53
CA ILE A 17 -4.68 -11.36 16.23
C ILE A 17 -4.82 -10.22 15.23
N TYR A 18 -3.97 -10.17 14.21
CA TYR A 18 -4.02 -9.20 13.11
C TYR A 18 -5.33 -9.33 12.33
N PHE A 19 -5.69 -10.54 11.92
CA PHE A 19 -6.92 -10.84 11.19
C PHE A 19 -8.19 -10.48 11.97
N ILE A 20 -8.23 -10.76 13.28
CA ILE A 20 -9.35 -10.42 14.16
C ILE A 20 -9.44 -8.90 14.39
N LYS A 21 -8.30 -8.21 14.54
CA LYS A 21 -8.24 -6.77 14.85
C LYS A 21 -8.64 -5.88 13.67
N TYR A 22 -8.35 -6.30 12.44
CA TYR A 22 -8.47 -5.46 11.25
C TYR A 22 -9.58 -5.87 10.26
N LYS A 23 -9.99 -7.13 10.20
CA LYS A 23 -11.11 -7.60 9.34
C LYS A 23 -12.51 -7.32 9.91
N LEU A 24 -12.64 -6.82 11.14
CA LEU A 24 -13.91 -6.52 11.82
C LEU A 24 -14.31 -5.04 11.79
N LYS A 25 -13.72 -4.19 10.94
CA LYS A 25 -14.27 -2.84 10.74
C LYS A 25 -15.49 -2.95 9.80
N PRO A 26 -16.74 -2.73 10.28
CA PRO A 26 -17.90 -2.71 9.40
C PRO A 26 -17.82 -1.48 8.49
N MET A 27 -18.02 -1.67 7.19
CA MET A 27 -18.25 -0.59 6.26
C MET A 27 -19.42 0.27 6.76
N ALA A 28 -19.16 1.53 7.10
CA ALA A 28 -20.17 2.48 7.49
C ALA A 28 -21.05 2.81 6.27
N ASN A 29 -22.25 2.27 6.29
CA ASN A 29 -23.30 2.48 5.29
C ASN A 29 -23.82 3.92 5.41
N THR A 30 -23.34 4.83 4.58
CA THR A 30 -23.84 6.21 4.51
C THR A 30 -25.19 6.22 3.81
N LYS A 31 -26.25 6.18 4.59
CA LYS A 31 -27.61 6.45 4.13
C LYS A 31 -27.73 7.90 3.63
N LYS A 32 -28.10 7.99 2.36
CA LYS A 32 -28.59 9.18 1.68
C LYS A 32 -29.71 9.86 2.51
N ALA A 33 -29.53 11.11 2.87
CA ALA A 33 -30.62 11.98 3.35
C ALA A 33 -30.91 13.05 2.30
N SER A 34 -32.10 12.98 1.76
CA SER A 34 -32.70 13.94 0.82
C SER A 34 -33.55 14.97 1.57
N SER A 35 -33.77 16.10 0.86
CA SER A 35 -34.82 17.15 1.05
C SER A 35 -34.43 18.29 2.00
N ALA A 36 -34.81 19.53 1.79
CA ALA A 36 -35.80 20.16 0.93
C ALA A 36 -35.51 21.68 0.81
N THR A 37 -35.93 22.21 -0.30
CA THR A 37 -36.28 23.59 -0.65
C THR A 37 -36.40 24.63 0.47
N ASN A 38 -35.79 25.84 0.25
CA ASN A 38 -36.61 27.06 0.35
C ASN A 38 -36.08 28.20 -0.57
N LYS A 39 -37.04 28.86 -1.20
CA LYS A 39 -36.95 30.04 -2.05
C LYS A 39 -36.77 31.31 -1.19
N SER A 40 -35.94 32.26 -1.62
CA SER A 40 -36.32 33.67 -1.60
C SER A 40 -35.41 34.52 -2.49
N THR A 41 -36.05 35.30 -3.32
CA THR A 41 -35.63 36.32 -4.27
C THR A 41 -34.90 37.50 -3.63
N THR A 42 -33.88 38.05 -4.33
CA THR A 42 -33.89 39.45 -4.78
C THR A 42 -32.73 39.75 -5.72
N SER A 43 -33.04 40.51 -6.75
CA SER A 43 -32.23 40.97 -7.88
C SER A 43 -31.18 42.02 -7.51
N ALA A 44 -30.01 41.98 -8.10
CA ALA A 44 -29.21 43.14 -8.45
C ALA A 44 -28.35 42.86 -9.69
N THR A 45 -28.66 43.61 -10.73
CA THR A 45 -27.98 43.65 -12.02
C THR A 45 -26.60 44.29 -11.91
N SER A 46 -25.55 43.61 -12.31
CA SER A 46 -24.33 44.25 -12.74
C SER A 46 -23.77 43.60 -13.99
N LYS A 47 -23.79 44.36 -15.08
CA LYS A 47 -23.12 44.06 -16.35
C LYS A 47 -21.61 43.91 -16.09
N SER A 48 -21.03 42.77 -16.43
CA SER A 48 -19.62 42.65 -16.71
C SER A 48 -19.41 41.97 -18.05
N THR A 49 -18.67 42.66 -18.87
CA THR A 49 -18.29 42.38 -20.25
C THR A 49 -17.62 41.02 -20.38
N SER A 50 -18.17 40.20 -21.24
CA SER A 50 -17.57 38.93 -21.67
C SER A 50 -16.40 39.19 -22.60
N THR A 51 -15.18 39.04 -22.13
CA THR A 51 -14.04 38.77 -23.01
C THR A 51 -14.00 37.26 -23.25
N LYS A 52 -14.45 36.86 -24.43
CA LYS A 52 -14.16 35.52 -24.98
C LYS A 52 -12.66 35.45 -25.26
N GLY A 53 -11.89 34.93 -24.28
CA GLY A 53 -10.58 34.39 -24.52
C GLY A 53 -10.77 32.90 -24.86
N ALA A 54 -10.49 32.55 -26.12
CA ALA A 54 -10.33 31.16 -26.51
C ALA A 54 -9.08 30.61 -25.80
N ASN A 55 -9.29 29.96 -24.65
CA ASN A 55 -8.26 29.17 -23.99
C ASN A 55 -8.38 27.75 -24.57
N SER A 56 -7.57 27.46 -25.61
CA SER A 56 -7.31 26.10 -26.03
C SER A 56 -6.88 25.33 -24.78
N ALA A 57 -7.58 24.22 -24.48
CA ALA A 57 -7.36 23.39 -23.32
C ALA A 57 -5.89 22.89 -23.28
N LYS A 58 -5.00 23.65 -22.64
CA LYS A 58 -3.81 23.08 -22.02
C LYS A 58 -4.33 22.18 -20.91
N GLY A 59 -4.05 20.89 -20.99
CA GLY A 59 -4.36 19.94 -19.92
C GLY A 59 -3.89 20.49 -18.58
N ASN A 60 -4.59 20.15 -17.51
CA ASN A 60 -4.18 20.52 -16.16
C ASN A 60 -2.85 19.79 -15.87
N MET A 61 -1.74 20.50 -15.84
CA MET A 61 -0.39 19.93 -15.63
C MET A 61 -0.30 19.10 -14.37
N LEU A 62 -1.05 19.46 -13.32
CA LEU A 62 -1.09 18.69 -12.08
C LEU A 62 -1.82 17.35 -12.28
N GLU A 63 -2.91 17.34 -13.06
CA GLU A 63 -3.62 16.10 -13.39
C GLU A 63 -2.77 15.18 -14.29
N GLU A 64 -2.03 15.75 -15.24
CA GLU A 64 -1.10 15.01 -16.08
C GLU A 64 0.02 14.37 -15.24
N PHE A 65 0.59 15.12 -14.30
CA PHE A 65 1.59 14.62 -13.35
C PHE A 65 1.00 13.52 -12.46
N PHE A 66 -0.19 13.71 -11.90
CA PHE A 66 -0.89 12.72 -11.09
C PHE A 66 -1.09 11.40 -11.84
N VAL A 67 -1.58 11.48 -13.08
CA VAL A 67 -1.76 10.28 -13.93
C VAL A 67 -0.42 9.63 -14.25
N ASP A 68 0.64 10.39 -14.42
CA ASP A 68 1.98 9.84 -14.63
C ASP A 68 2.50 9.10 -13.39
N GLN A 69 2.25 9.64 -12.19
CA GLN A 69 2.56 8.97 -10.92
C GLN A 69 1.69 7.70 -10.69
N LEU A 70 0.41 7.71 -11.10
CA LEU A 70 -0.40 6.49 -11.09
C LEU A 70 0.18 5.38 -11.99
N LYS A 71 0.74 5.74 -13.14
CA LYS A 71 1.39 4.76 -14.04
C LYS A 71 2.67 4.20 -13.43
N ASP A 72 3.41 5.03 -12.71
CA ASP A 72 4.66 4.66 -12.05
C ASP A 72 4.39 3.63 -10.94
N ILE A 73 3.47 3.96 -10.01
CA ILE A 73 3.13 3.04 -8.93
C ILE A 73 2.42 1.78 -9.44
N TYR A 74 1.60 1.86 -10.49
CA TYR A 74 0.98 0.69 -11.11
C TYR A 74 2.02 -0.28 -11.70
N TRP A 75 3.14 0.24 -12.23
CA TRP A 75 4.26 -0.58 -12.65
C TRP A 75 4.96 -1.22 -11.45
N ALA A 76 5.15 -0.45 -10.37
CA ALA A 76 5.80 -0.90 -9.14
C ALA A 76 5.06 -2.12 -8.55
N GLU A 77 3.78 -2.00 -8.28
CA GLU A 77 2.93 -3.08 -7.76
C GLU A 77 2.98 -4.35 -8.61
N LYS A 78 2.85 -4.19 -9.92
CA LYS A 78 2.88 -5.35 -10.84
C LYS A 78 4.22 -6.07 -10.89
N ASN A 79 5.31 -5.40 -10.55
CA ASN A 79 6.63 -6.03 -10.46
C ASN A 79 6.91 -6.55 -9.05
N LEU A 80 6.38 -5.92 -8.02
CA LEU A 80 6.38 -6.44 -6.66
C LEU A 80 5.66 -7.80 -6.58
N LEU A 81 4.50 -7.95 -7.23
CA LEU A 81 3.81 -9.25 -7.38
C LEU A 81 4.68 -10.38 -7.96
N LYS A 82 5.72 -10.05 -8.73
CA LYS A 82 6.67 -11.03 -9.27
C LYS A 82 7.85 -11.27 -8.32
N ALA A 83 8.20 -10.28 -7.49
CA ALA A 83 9.30 -10.37 -6.55
C ALA A 83 8.89 -11.10 -5.26
N LEU A 84 7.71 -10.83 -4.72
CA LEU A 84 7.21 -11.41 -3.48
C LEU A 84 7.29 -12.95 -3.42
N PRO A 85 6.91 -13.72 -4.46
CA PRO A 85 7.07 -15.18 -4.43
C PRO A 85 8.52 -15.65 -4.33
N LYS A 86 9.48 -14.86 -4.83
CA LYS A 86 10.91 -15.17 -4.72
C LYS A 86 11.39 -14.93 -3.28
N MET A 87 10.97 -13.81 -2.67
CA MET A 87 11.27 -13.48 -1.29
C MET A 87 10.67 -14.50 -0.33
N GLN A 88 9.39 -14.87 -0.52
CA GLN A 88 8.71 -15.93 0.22
C GLN A 88 9.50 -17.25 0.18
N LYS A 89 9.90 -17.68 -1.01
CA LYS A 89 10.67 -18.93 -1.19
C LYS A 89 12.07 -18.87 -0.58
N ALA A 90 12.66 -17.69 -0.51
CA ALA A 90 13.99 -17.47 0.05
C ALA A 90 13.98 -17.37 1.57
N SER A 91 12.85 -17.00 2.17
CA SER A 91 12.69 -16.88 3.62
C SER A 91 12.90 -18.21 4.33
N THR A 92 13.51 -18.13 5.49
CA THR A 92 13.85 -19.28 6.36
C THR A 92 12.68 -19.64 7.27
N THR A 93 12.07 -18.63 7.92
CA THR A 93 10.99 -18.83 8.87
C THR A 93 9.64 -18.93 8.17
N SER A 94 8.75 -19.79 8.72
CA SER A 94 7.37 -19.91 8.22
C SER A 94 6.54 -18.64 8.46
N GLU A 95 6.91 -17.85 9.48
CA GLU A 95 6.26 -16.60 9.81
C GLU A 95 6.49 -15.56 8.71
N LEU A 96 7.74 -15.36 8.28
CA LEU A 96 8.08 -14.44 7.20
C LEU A 96 7.55 -14.95 5.84
N GLN A 97 7.57 -16.26 5.60
CA GLN A 97 6.96 -16.84 4.40
C GLN A 97 5.46 -16.53 4.31
N ALA A 98 4.73 -16.65 5.43
CA ALA A 98 3.31 -16.34 5.49
C ALA A 98 3.04 -14.83 5.32
N ALA A 99 3.89 -13.97 5.87
CA ALA A 99 3.80 -12.53 5.68
C ALA A 99 3.95 -12.13 4.20
N PHE A 100 4.92 -12.68 3.48
CA PHE A 100 5.07 -12.41 2.05
C PHE A 100 3.93 -12.99 1.19
N GLU A 101 3.34 -14.11 1.59
CA GLU A 101 2.16 -14.66 0.92
C GLU A 101 0.94 -13.74 1.07
N GLU A 102 0.68 -13.26 2.28
CA GLU A 102 -0.41 -12.32 2.54
C GLU A 102 -0.17 -10.97 1.85
N HIS A 103 1.06 -10.44 1.93
CA HIS A 103 1.43 -9.21 1.22
C HIS A 103 1.14 -9.34 -0.29
N ARG A 104 1.49 -10.48 -0.90
CA ARG A 104 1.17 -10.72 -2.30
C ARG A 104 -0.34 -10.66 -2.57
N ASN A 105 -1.17 -11.26 -1.72
CA ASN A 105 -2.63 -11.24 -1.89
C ASN A 105 -3.18 -9.82 -1.78
N VAL A 106 -2.69 -9.03 -0.83
CA VAL A 106 -3.03 -7.62 -0.66
C VAL A 106 -2.61 -6.81 -1.88
N THR A 107 -1.40 -7.02 -2.40
CA THR A 107 -0.89 -6.35 -3.61
C THR A 107 -1.75 -6.63 -4.85
N GLU A 108 -2.31 -7.85 -4.99
CA GLU A 108 -3.26 -8.16 -6.07
C GLU A 108 -4.53 -7.28 -5.99
N GLU A 109 -5.04 -7.00 -4.77
CA GLU A 109 -6.17 -6.09 -4.56
C GLU A 109 -5.77 -4.63 -4.82
N GLN A 110 -4.56 -4.22 -4.46
CA GLN A 110 -4.02 -2.87 -4.69
C GLN A 110 -3.87 -2.57 -6.19
N VAL A 111 -3.40 -3.54 -6.97
CA VAL A 111 -3.39 -3.44 -8.44
C VAL A 111 -4.80 -3.20 -8.98
N SER A 112 -5.80 -3.93 -8.49
CA SER A 112 -7.20 -3.74 -8.90
C SER A 112 -7.73 -2.36 -8.51
N ARG A 113 -7.37 -1.83 -7.34
CA ARG A 113 -7.73 -0.45 -6.92
C ARG A 113 -7.07 0.61 -7.81
N LEU A 114 -5.85 0.41 -8.23
CA LEU A 114 -5.19 1.32 -9.18
C LEU A 114 -5.91 1.32 -10.55
N GLU A 115 -6.37 0.16 -11.02
CA GLU A 115 -7.16 0.08 -12.25
C GLU A 115 -8.49 0.85 -12.12
N GLN A 116 -9.17 0.76 -10.98
CA GLN A 116 -10.34 1.56 -10.66
C GLN A 116 -10.01 3.06 -10.61
N ALA A 117 -8.89 3.46 -9.99
CA ALA A 117 -8.45 4.85 -9.96
C ALA A 117 -8.22 5.41 -11.36
N PHE A 118 -7.63 4.64 -12.27
CA PHE A 118 -7.51 5.03 -13.69
C PHE A 118 -8.88 5.22 -14.34
N GLU A 119 -9.84 4.33 -14.11
CA GLU A 119 -11.20 4.43 -14.65
C GLU A 119 -11.90 5.69 -14.13
N MET A 120 -11.81 5.97 -12.83
CA MET A 120 -12.38 7.18 -12.20
C MET A 120 -11.75 8.47 -12.76
N MET A 121 -10.50 8.42 -13.19
CA MET A 121 -9.82 9.51 -13.88
C MET A 121 -10.16 9.59 -15.38
N GLY A 122 -10.98 8.69 -15.90
CA GLY A 122 -11.30 8.60 -17.34
C GLY A 122 -10.09 8.20 -18.20
N LYS A 123 -9.15 7.44 -17.61
CA LYS A 123 -7.92 6.99 -18.26
C LYS A 123 -7.90 5.46 -18.35
N LYS A 124 -7.15 4.96 -19.33
CA LYS A 124 -6.84 3.53 -19.41
C LYS A 124 -5.65 3.23 -18.49
N ALA A 125 -5.76 2.14 -17.71
CA ALA A 125 -4.64 1.65 -16.91
C ALA A 125 -3.45 1.33 -17.83
N GLN A 126 -2.32 1.95 -17.53
CA GLN A 126 -1.07 1.81 -18.28
C GLN A 126 0.11 1.94 -17.33
N ALA A 127 0.98 0.94 -17.34
CA ALA A 127 2.22 0.98 -16.55
C ALA A 127 3.29 1.83 -17.24
N LYS A 128 4.04 2.57 -16.42
CA LYS A 128 5.27 3.26 -16.80
C LYS A 128 6.37 2.76 -15.88
N LYS A 129 7.50 2.37 -16.44
CA LYS A 129 8.61 1.82 -15.64
C LYS A 129 8.99 2.75 -14.49
N CYS A 130 9.02 2.19 -13.30
CA CYS A 130 9.48 2.81 -12.07
C CYS A 130 10.93 2.41 -11.80
N ASP A 131 11.86 3.35 -11.94
CA ASP A 131 13.28 3.07 -11.71
C ASP A 131 13.58 2.85 -10.21
N ALA A 132 12.82 3.48 -9.32
CA ALA A 132 12.97 3.31 -7.88
C ALA A 132 12.62 1.87 -7.47
N MET A 133 11.42 1.37 -7.81
CA MET A 133 11.01 0.01 -7.47
C MET A 133 11.87 -1.03 -8.18
N GLU A 134 12.31 -0.78 -9.42
CA GLU A 134 13.26 -1.69 -10.10
C GLU A 134 14.56 -1.82 -9.28
N GLY A 135 15.05 -0.71 -8.72
CA GLY A 135 16.23 -0.71 -7.87
C GLY A 135 16.02 -1.49 -6.57
N LEU A 136 14.88 -1.28 -5.90
CA LEU A 136 14.51 -1.97 -4.66
C LEU A 136 14.36 -3.50 -4.88
N ILE A 137 13.74 -3.91 -5.98
CA ILE A 137 13.62 -5.34 -6.32
C ILE A 137 14.98 -5.96 -6.59
N LYS A 138 15.90 -5.26 -7.29
CA LYS A 138 17.26 -5.73 -7.50
C LYS A 138 18.03 -5.85 -6.19
N GLU A 139 17.85 -4.92 -5.27
CA GLU A 139 18.46 -5.00 -3.95
C GLU A 139 17.93 -6.21 -3.16
N ALA A 140 16.62 -6.48 -3.21
CA ALA A 140 16.05 -7.67 -2.60
C ALA A 140 16.57 -8.97 -3.23
N GLU A 141 16.81 -9.01 -4.54
CA GLU A 141 17.43 -10.14 -5.21
C GLU A 141 18.90 -10.30 -4.79
N SER A 142 19.65 -9.20 -4.66
CA SER A 142 21.04 -9.23 -4.18
C SER A 142 21.19 -9.79 -2.77
N VAL A 143 20.31 -9.39 -1.83
CA VAL A 143 20.39 -9.92 -0.45
C VAL A 143 20.11 -11.43 -0.39
N ILE A 144 19.31 -11.97 -1.31
CA ILE A 144 19.11 -13.43 -1.43
C ILE A 144 20.40 -14.13 -1.89
N GLU A 145 21.16 -13.50 -2.78
CA GLU A 145 22.41 -14.07 -3.29
C GLU A 145 23.55 -13.94 -2.28
N GLU A 146 23.60 -12.86 -1.52
CA GLU A 146 24.68 -12.50 -0.60
C GLU A 146 24.55 -13.14 0.80
N THR A 147 23.38 -13.65 1.17
CA THR A 147 23.14 -14.28 2.47
C THR A 147 23.09 -15.78 2.40
N GLU A 148 23.41 -16.47 3.50
CA GLU A 148 23.38 -17.93 3.54
C GLU A 148 21.95 -18.45 3.56
N LYS A 149 21.68 -19.49 2.73
CA LYS A 149 20.36 -20.11 2.67
C LYS A 149 20.04 -20.81 3.98
N GLY A 150 18.88 -20.46 4.55
CA GLY A 150 18.39 -21.05 5.79
C GLY A 150 18.89 -20.33 7.04
N SER A 151 19.64 -19.21 6.89
CA SER A 151 20.05 -18.38 8.02
C SER A 151 18.95 -17.40 8.44
N MET A 152 18.96 -16.99 9.71
CA MET A 152 18.12 -15.91 10.22
C MET A 152 18.61 -14.57 9.69
N THR A 153 19.91 -14.41 9.47
CA THR A 153 20.50 -13.24 8.79
C THR A 153 19.85 -12.99 7.43
N ARG A 154 19.49 -14.04 6.67
CA ARG A 154 18.73 -13.90 5.42
C ARG A 154 17.35 -13.30 5.67
N ASP A 155 16.61 -13.76 6.67
CA ASP A 155 15.30 -13.24 7.00
C ASP A 155 15.36 -11.77 7.44
N VAL A 156 16.35 -11.39 8.24
CA VAL A 156 16.65 -9.98 8.59
C VAL A 156 16.85 -9.15 7.30
N ALA A 157 17.70 -9.62 6.39
CA ALA A 157 18.00 -8.91 5.15
C ALA A 157 16.77 -8.77 4.24
N LEU A 158 15.92 -9.81 4.16
CA LEU A 158 14.66 -9.79 3.42
C LEU A 158 13.64 -8.82 4.03
N ILE A 159 13.51 -8.77 5.36
CA ILE A 159 12.64 -7.81 6.06
C ILE A 159 13.10 -6.38 5.75
N VAL A 160 14.39 -6.08 5.87
CA VAL A 160 14.94 -4.74 5.57
C VAL A 160 14.69 -4.35 4.12
N ALA A 161 14.87 -5.28 3.18
CA ALA A 161 14.59 -5.03 1.76
C ALA A 161 13.11 -4.77 1.50
N ALA A 162 12.20 -5.55 2.14
CA ALA A 162 10.76 -5.35 2.04
C ALA A 162 10.37 -3.98 2.61
N GLN A 163 10.80 -3.62 3.81
CA GLN A 163 10.47 -2.32 4.42
C GLN A 163 10.91 -1.12 3.57
N LYS A 164 11.99 -1.23 2.81
CA LYS A 164 12.36 -0.18 1.84
C LYS A 164 11.31 -0.03 0.73
N ALA A 165 10.73 -1.13 0.27
CA ALA A 165 9.64 -1.10 -0.70
C ALA A 165 8.37 -0.48 -0.08
N GLU A 166 7.98 -0.92 1.14
CA GLU A 166 6.85 -0.33 1.87
C GLU A 166 7.00 1.19 2.02
N HIS A 167 8.17 1.68 2.42
CA HIS A 167 8.42 3.11 2.58
C HIS A 167 8.34 3.88 1.25
N TYR A 168 8.76 3.27 0.15
CA TYR A 168 8.55 3.83 -1.18
C TYR A 168 7.05 3.93 -1.50
N GLU A 169 6.27 2.89 -1.23
CA GLU A 169 4.83 2.82 -1.50
C GLU A 169 4.05 3.76 -0.57
N ILE A 170 4.37 3.83 0.71
CA ILE A 170 3.81 4.80 1.66
C ILE A 170 4.02 6.24 1.18
N ALA A 171 5.22 6.59 0.72
CA ALA A 171 5.51 7.93 0.20
C ALA A 171 4.75 8.22 -1.09
N SER A 172 4.68 7.24 -2.00
CA SER A 172 4.02 7.36 -3.29
C SER A 172 2.51 7.50 -3.14
N TYR A 173 1.85 6.60 -2.40
CA TYR A 173 0.41 6.67 -2.12
C TYR A 173 0.05 7.89 -1.28
N GLY A 174 0.86 8.25 -0.28
CA GLY A 174 0.65 9.47 0.50
C GLY A 174 0.63 10.73 -0.36
N GLY A 175 1.55 10.84 -1.32
CA GLY A 175 1.59 11.90 -2.31
C GLY A 175 0.38 11.89 -3.23
N LEU A 176 0.01 10.74 -3.78
CA LEU A 176 -1.15 10.58 -4.65
C LEU A 176 -2.47 10.93 -3.95
N VAL A 177 -2.69 10.45 -2.73
CA VAL A 177 -3.86 10.81 -1.92
C VAL A 177 -3.98 12.32 -1.74
N GLN A 178 -2.86 12.99 -1.41
CA GLN A 178 -2.86 14.43 -1.18
C GLN A 178 -3.09 15.22 -2.48
N LEU A 179 -2.53 14.78 -3.60
CA LEU A 179 -2.75 15.38 -4.91
C LEU A 179 -4.21 15.21 -5.37
N ALA A 180 -4.80 14.02 -5.19
CA ALA A 180 -6.20 13.76 -5.51
C ALA A 180 -7.14 14.67 -4.72
N LYS A 181 -6.91 14.84 -3.40
CA LYS A 181 -7.64 15.79 -2.54
C LYS A 181 -7.51 17.23 -3.05
N THR A 182 -6.31 17.65 -3.40
CA THR A 182 -6.04 18.99 -3.94
C THR A 182 -6.79 19.27 -5.23
N MET A 183 -6.94 18.25 -6.09
CA MET A 183 -7.70 18.34 -7.34
C MET A 183 -9.22 18.16 -7.17
N GLY A 184 -9.72 17.97 -5.94
CA GLY A 184 -11.13 17.71 -5.66
C GLY A 184 -11.61 16.32 -6.10
N LYS A 185 -10.69 15.38 -6.35
CA LYS A 185 -10.96 13.98 -6.70
C LYS A 185 -11.09 13.13 -5.43
N ASN A 186 -12.05 13.45 -4.58
CA ASN A 186 -12.17 12.86 -3.25
C ASN A 186 -12.38 11.34 -3.30
N ASP A 187 -13.20 10.84 -4.24
CA ASP A 187 -13.46 9.40 -4.38
C ASP A 187 -12.17 8.63 -4.74
N VAL A 188 -11.32 9.20 -5.59
CA VAL A 188 -9.99 8.64 -5.92
C VAL A 188 -9.07 8.69 -4.70
N ALA A 189 -9.09 9.80 -3.94
CA ALA A 189 -8.30 9.93 -2.73
C ALA A 189 -8.70 8.90 -1.66
N GLU A 190 -10.00 8.65 -1.47
CA GLU A 190 -10.51 7.64 -0.54
C GLU A 190 -10.10 6.23 -0.96
N LEU A 191 -10.17 5.92 -2.25
CA LEU A 191 -9.74 4.63 -2.78
C LEU A 191 -8.24 4.38 -2.55
N LEU A 192 -7.39 5.35 -2.86
CA LEU A 192 -5.93 5.24 -2.67
C LEU A 192 -5.53 5.29 -1.19
N GLN A 193 -6.34 5.90 -0.32
CA GLN A 193 -6.10 5.90 1.12
C GLN A 193 -6.17 4.50 1.73
N LEU A 194 -7.03 3.61 1.20
CA LEU A 194 -7.11 2.22 1.65
C LEU A 194 -5.76 1.51 1.46
N THR A 195 -5.16 1.67 0.29
CA THR A 195 -3.84 1.11 0.00
C THR A 195 -2.77 1.74 0.91
N LEU A 196 -2.74 3.06 1.03
CA LEU A 196 -1.79 3.73 1.93
C LEU A 196 -1.85 3.21 3.38
N ASP A 197 -3.04 2.89 3.86
CA ASP A 197 -3.19 2.37 5.22
C ASP A 197 -2.71 0.91 5.32
N GLU A 198 -2.93 0.09 4.28
CA GLU A 198 -2.41 -1.28 4.17
C GLU A 198 -0.87 -1.31 4.12
N GLU A 199 -0.21 -0.42 3.35
CA GLU A 199 1.26 -0.35 3.31
C GLU A 199 1.87 -0.05 4.69
N LYS A 200 1.26 0.89 5.42
CA LYS A 200 1.69 1.18 6.79
C LYS A 200 1.49 -0.01 7.74
N GLU A 201 0.42 -0.76 7.55
CA GLU A 201 0.15 -1.95 8.35
C GLU A 201 1.17 -3.05 8.04
N THR A 202 1.55 -3.23 6.78
CA THR A 202 2.58 -4.19 6.35
C THR A 202 3.96 -3.82 6.91
N ASP A 203 4.35 -2.54 6.87
CA ASP A 203 5.62 -2.07 7.46
C ASP A 203 5.70 -2.34 8.96
N VAL A 204 4.60 -2.07 9.69
CA VAL A 204 4.51 -2.39 11.13
C VAL A 204 4.60 -3.89 11.38
N LEU A 205 3.90 -4.72 10.59
CA LEU A 205 3.95 -6.18 10.71
C LEU A 205 5.37 -6.72 10.50
N LEU A 206 6.08 -6.22 9.48
CA LEU A 206 7.47 -6.61 9.23
C LEU A 206 8.39 -6.25 10.40
N THR A 207 8.17 -5.08 11.02
CA THR A 207 8.89 -4.67 12.24
C THR A 207 8.59 -5.63 13.39
N GLU A 208 7.31 -5.97 13.63
CA GLU A 208 6.91 -6.90 14.70
C GLU A 208 7.55 -8.29 14.50
N ILE A 209 7.56 -8.81 13.27
CA ILE A 209 8.20 -10.09 12.92
C ILE A 209 9.69 -10.04 13.20
N ALA A 210 10.37 -8.95 12.83
CA ALA A 210 11.80 -8.78 13.08
C ALA A 210 12.14 -8.75 14.58
N GLU A 211 11.35 -8.00 15.37
CA GLU A 211 11.57 -7.79 16.80
C GLU A 211 11.19 -9.00 17.66
N ASN A 212 10.25 -9.83 17.23
CA ASN A 212 9.77 -10.97 18.00
C ASN A 212 10.90 -11.99 18.27
N ASN A 213 11.61 -12.44 17.22
CA ASN A 213 12.69 -13.41 17.37
C ASN A 213 13.79 -13.28 16.31
N ILE A 214 13.46 -12.91 15.06
CA ILE A 214 14.37 -13.06 13.91
C ILE A 214 15.69 -12.29 14.12
N ASN A 215 15.62 -11.02 14.56
CA ASN A 215 16.81 -10.21 14.80
C ASN A 215 17.69 -10.80 15.91
N TRP A 216 17.08 -11.34 16.97
CA TRP A 216 17.82 -11.91 18.08
C TRP A 216 18.45 -13.27 17.72
N GLU A 217 17.72 -14.11 16.97
CA GLU A 217 18.23 -15.39 16.50
C GLU A 217 19.38 -15.19 15.49
N ALA A 218 19.28 -14.17 14.63
CA ALA A 218 20.37 -13.81 13.71
C ALA A 218 21.63 -13.35 14.45
N GLU A 219 21.52 -12.61 15.56
CA GLU A 219 22.65 -12.21 16.41
C GLU A 219 23.35 -13.41 17.07
N GLN A 220 22.64 -14.52 17.26
CA GLN A 220 23.18 -15.74 17.85
C GLN A 220 23.75 -16.72 16.81
N GLU A 221 23.58 -16.45 15.51
CA GLU A 221 24.17 -17.28 14.46
C GLU A 221 25.72 -17.20 14.55
N ALA A 222 26.35 -18.36 14.66
CA ALA A 222 27.80 -18.45 14.59
C ALA A 222 28.28 -18.32 13.14
N GLU A 223 29.42 -17.68 12.95
CA GLU A 223 30.12 -17.62 11.65
C GLU A 223 30.54 -19.02 11.19
#